data_772289ed75093915ae93bb53b17ac432
#
_entry.id   772289ed75093915ae93bb53b17ac432
#
_cell.length_a   1.000
_cell.length_b   1.000
_cell.length_c   1.000
_cell.angle_alpha   90.00
_cell.angle_beta   90.00
_cell.angle_gamma   90.00
#
_symmetry.space_group_name_H-M   'P 1'
#
loop_
_entity.id
_entity.type
_entity.pdbx_description
1 polymer ?
#
loop_
_entity_poly.entity_id
_entity_poly.type
_entity_poly.pdbx_seq_one_letter_code
_entity_poly.pdbx_strand_id
1 'polypeptide(L)'
;MTTKPLLDTGIAITRPVDQAKKLATLITEAGGTPILFPLIAITPLNDYSQFETVISEIESYDWAIFISSNAVQNGMPRLLKQGIPSNLKFAAIGPVTASELQSFGVKDVLIPNDRFESESLLALDEMHAMQDKKVMIFRGVGGRDVLAETLKARGAQNTFAECYQRINPQTNYDLLAHLYREKKLHGIVVTSSEAMRHLLDLAGDADWLKNVTLFVNHARIADLPRQLGLKVLVADAPGDEAMLKVICGIS
;
A
#
# COMPACT_ATOMS: atom_id res chain seq x y z
N MET A 1 10.25 36.34 6.80
CA MET A 1 10.28 35.67 5.49
C MET A 1 10.25 34.18 5.78
N THR A 2 9.20 33.49 5.42
CA THR A 2 9.15 32.03 5.55
C THR A 2 10.17 31.44 4.58
N THR A 3 11.22 30.84 5.11
CA THR A 3 12.22 30.11 4.31
C THR A 3 11.50 28.97 3.59
N LYS A 4 11.62 28.91 2.26
CA LYS A 4 11.14 27.79 1.45
C LYS A 4 12.29 26.80 1.27
N PRO A 5 12.39 25.78 2.12
CA PRO A 5 13.57 24.89 2.15
C PRO A 5 13.74 24.06 0.88
N LEU A 6 12.71 23.92 0.06
CA LEU A 6 12.76 23.12 -1.18
C LEU A 6 12.70 23.98 -2.45
N LEU A 7 13.11 25.26 -2.37
CA LEU A 7 13.14 26.10 -3.56
C LEU A 7 13.99 25.46 -4.67
N ASP A 8 13.45 25.43 -5.90
CA ASP A 8 14.06 24.81 -7.08
C ASP A 8 14.37 23.29 -6.96
N THR A 9 13.74 22.61 -5.98
CA THR A 9 13.97 21.18 -5.72
C THR A 9 12.81 20.34 -6.27
N GLY A 10 13.10 19.45 -7.25
CA GLY A 10 12.13 18.49 -7.79
C GLY A 10 12.20 17.15 -7.07
N ILE A 11 11.06 16.67 -6.59
CA ILE A 11 10.92 15.41 -5.85
C ILE A 11 9.90 14.51 -6.55
N ALA A 12 10.36 13.37 -7.04
CA ALA A 12 9.46 12.34 -7.59
C ALA A 12 8.77 11.55 -6.47
N ILE A 13 7.47 11.31 -6.61
CA ILE A 13 6.65 10.55 -5.67
C ILE A 13 6.13 9.31 -6.38
N THR A 14 6.53 8.12 -5.92
CA THR A 14 6.21 6.84 -6.59
C THR A 14 4.96 6.13 -6.08
N ARG A 15 4.26 6.71 -5.12
CA ARG A 15 2.97 6.20 -4.60
C ARG A 15 1.86 6.27 -5.66
N PRO A 16 0.80 5.45 -5.53
CA PRO A 16 -0.45 5.67 -6.25
C PRO A 16 -0.91 7.14 -6.13
N VAL A 17 -1.43 7.70 -7.22
CA VAL A 17 -1.72 9.14 -7.35
C VAL A 17 -2.56 9.67 -6.18
N ASP A 18 -3.59 8.94 -5.76
CA ASP A 18 -4.46 9.37 -4.67
C ASP A 18 -3.75 9.42 -3.32
N GLN A 19 -2.79 8.53 -3.09
CA GLN A 19 -1.99 8.48 -1.86
C GLN A 19 -0.83 9.49 -1.88
N ALA A 20 -0.49 10.05 -3.03
CA ALA A 20 0.58 11.03 -3.20
C ALA A 20 0.13 12.47 -2.89
N LYS A 21 -1.17 12.75 -2.93
CA LYS A 21 -1.75 14.12 -2.88
C LYS A 21 -1.26 14.94 -1.69
N LYS A 22 -1.33 14.38 -0.47
CA LYS A 22 -0.93 15.09 0.75
C LYS A 22 0.55 15.46 0.72
N LEU A 23 1.43 14.50 0.40
CA LEU A 23 2.87 14.75 0.32
C LEU A 23 3.20 15.76 -0.79
N ALA A 24 2.54 15.68 -1.94
CA ALA A 24 2.71 16.63 -3.03
C ALA A 24 2.35 18.06 -2.59
N THR A 25 1.25 18.24 -1.86
CA THR A 25 0.88 19.54 -1.27
C THR A 25 1.96 20.05 -0.32
N LEU A 26 2.44 19.23 0.60
CA LEU A 26 3.48 19.60 1.57
C LEU A 26 4.79 20.01 0.88
N ILE A 27 5.22 19.30 -0.17
CA ILE A 27 6.40 19.64 -0.97
C ILE A 27 6.21 21.00 -1.64
N THR A 28 5.02 21.26 -2.22
CA THR A 28 4.70 22.54 -2.86
C THR A 28 4.71 23.69 -1.86
N GLU A 29 4.13 23.52 -0.69
CA GLU A 29 4.12 24.51 0.39
C GLU A 29 5.54 24.82 0.88
N ALA A 30 6.43 23.83 0.91
CA ALA A 30 7.85 23.99 1.20
C ALA A 30 8.67 24.64 0.05
N GLY A 31 8.03 24.94 -1.09
CA GLY A 31 8.63 25.61 -2.27
C GLY A 31 9.20 24.65 -3.30
N GLY A 32 9.06 23.33 -3.13
CA GLY A 32 9.52 22.33 -4.07
C GLY A 32 8.54 22.03 -5.21
N THR A 33 8.98 21.25 -6.17
CA THR A 33 8.17 20.76 -7.29
C THR A 33 7.93 19.27 -7.14
N PRO A 34 6.71 18.83 -6.76
CA PRO A 34 6.37 17.41 -6.74
C PRO A 34 6.20 16.88 -8.16
N ILE A 35 6.81 15.74 -8.45
CA ILE A 35 6.72 15.02 -9.71
C ILE A 35 5.97 13.72 -9.45
N LEU A 36 4.73 13.62 -9.89
CA LEU A 36 3.96 12.38 -9.72
C LEU A 36 4.46 11.33 -10.71
N PHE A 37 5.12 10.30 -10.19
CA PHE A 37 5.66 9.18 -10.95
C PHE A 37 5.25 7.85 -10.30
N PRO A 38 3.96 7.50 -10.30
CA PRO A 38 3.48 6.31 -9.63
C PRO A 38 4.10 5.05 -10.25
N LEU A 39 4.72 4.23 -9.40
CA LEU A 39 5.26 2.91 -9.75
C LEU A 39 4.34 1.78 -9.32
N ILE A 40 3.23 2.13 -8.66
CA ILE A 40 2.14 1.23 -8.32
C ILE A 40 0.83 1.97 -8.61
N ALA A 41 -0.05 1.30 -9.34
CA ALA A 41 -1.45 1.69 -9.47
C ALA A 41 -2.34 0.53 -9.02
N ILE A 42 -3.43 0.89 -8.34
CA ILE A 42 -4.51 -0.04 -8.02
C ILE A 42 -5.49 -0.01 -9.17
N THR A 43 -5.76 -1.17 -9.76
CA THR A 43 -6.70 -1.30 -10.87
C THR A 43 -7.69 -2.42 -10.60
N PRO A 44 -8.92 -2.32 -11.13
CA PRO A 44 -9.83 -3.45 -11.16
C PRO A 44 -9.19 -4.68 -11.81
N LEU A 45 -9.74 -5.86 -11.52
CA LEU A 45 -9.37 -7.07 -12.26
C LEU A 45 -9.87 -6.96 -13.71
N ASN A 46 -9.14 -7.56 -14.64
CA ASN A 46 -9.59 -7.68 -16.03
C ASN A 46 -10.75 -8.68 -16.14
N ASP A 47 -10.77 -9.70 -15.27
CA ASP A 47 -11.81 -10.71 -15.18
C ASP A 47 -12.14 -10.98 -13.71
N TYR A 48 -13.42 -10.87 -13.36
CA TYR A 48 -13.94 -11.10 -12.01
C TYR A 48 -14.56 -12.47 -11.82
N SER A 49 -14.58 -13.35 -12.82
CA SER A 49 -15.28 -14.65 -12.75
C SER A 49 -14.81 -15.51 -11.57
N GLN A 50 -13.51 -15.59 -11.31
CA GLN A 50 -12.98 -16.31 -10.16
C GLN A 50 -13.39 -15.66 -8.84
N PHE A 51 -13.33 -14.34 -8.74
CA PHE A 51 -13.77 -13.60 -7.56
C PHE A 51 -15.27 -13.82 -7.29
N GLU A 52 -16.10 -13.73 -8.32
CA GLU A 52 -17.55 -13.92 -8.22
C GLU A 52 -17.90 -15.36 -7.82
N THR A 53 -17.18 -16.36 -8.34
CA THR A 53 -17.31 -17.75 -7.90
C THR A 53 -17.00 -17.89 -6.42
N VAL A 54 -15.91 -17.29 -5.93
CA VAL A 54 -15.52 -17.36 -4.52
C VAL A 54 -16.57 -16.69 -3.62
N ILE A 55 -17.02 -15.48 -3.94
CA ILE A 55 -17.99 -14.78 -3.09
C ILE A 55 -19.41 -15.35 -3.17
N SER A 56 -19.75 -16.13 -4.19
CA SER A 56 -21.06 -16.79 -4.27
C SER A 56 -21.27 -17.80 -3.14
N GLU A 57 -20.21 -18.29 -2.53
CA GLU A 57 -20.25 -19.20 -1.39
C GLU A 57 -20.25 -18.51 -0.02
N ILE A 58 -20.38 -17.16 0.03
CA ILE A 58 -20.19 -16.36 1.24
C ILE A 58 -21.09 -16.80 2.42
N GLU A 59 -22.29 -17.37 2.15
CA GLU A 59 -23.19 -17.90 3.17
C GLU A 59 -22.57 -19.01 4.02
N SER A 60 -21.57 -19.72 3.48
CA SER A 60 -20.86 -20.79 4.17
C SER A 60 -19.71 -20.32 5.05
N TYR A 61 -19.39 -19.01 5.06
CA TYR A 61 -18.24 -18.46 5.78
C TYR A 61 -18.61 -17.88 7.14
N ASP A 62 -17.68 -18.02 8.11
CA ASP A 62 -17.79 -17.40 9.43
C ASP A 62 -17.23 -15.97 9.46
N TRP A 63 -16.17 -15.72 8.67
CA TRP A 63 -15.44 -14.46 8.67
C TRP A 63 -15.15 -13.93 7.27
N ALA A 64 -15.30 -12.61 7.11
CA ALA A 64 -14.81 -11.83 5.99
C ALA A 64 -13.73 -10.86 6.51
N ILE A 65 -12.46 -11.06 6.12
CA ILE A 65 -11.33 -10.25 6.56
C ILE A 65 -10.86 -9.36 5.40
N PHE A 66 -10.85 -8.04 5.61
CA PHE A 66 -10.40 -7.06 4.62
C PHE A 66 -9.03 -6.51 5.00
N ILE A 67 -8.02 -6.73 4.15
CA ILE A 67 -6.64 -6.36 4.46
C ILE A 67 -6.25 -4.95 3.97
N SER A 68 -7.15 -4.20 3.35
CA SER A 68 -6.92 -2.81 2.91
C SER A 68 -8.21 -2.12 2.51
N SER A 69 -8.23 -0.78 2.50
CA SER A 69 -9.33 0.01 1.95
C SER A 69 -9.58 -0.29 0.46
N ASN A 70 -8.51 -0.58 -0.31
CA ASN A 70 -8.66 -1.01 -1.71
C ASN A 70 -9.44 -2.32 -1.84
N ALA A 71 -9.25 -3.27 -0.89
CA ALA A 71 -10.02 -4.50 -0.87
C ALA A 71 -11.51 -4.23 -0.59
N VAL A 72 -11.81 -3.27 0.28
CA VAL A 72 -13.20 -2.85 0.54
C VAL A 72 -13.81 -2.20 -0.71
N GLN A 73 -13.16 -1.21 -1.27
CA GLN A 73 -13.67 -0.45 -2.43
C GLN A 73 -13.93 -1.35 -3.66
N ASN A 74 -13.10 -2.36 -3.87
CA ASN A 74 -13.23 -3.27 -5.03
C ASN A 74 -14.08 -4.51 -4.72
N GLY A 75 -14.09 -5.01 -3.48
CA GLY A 75 -14.80 -6.22 -3.09
C GLY A 75 -16.25 -5.99 -2.64
N MET A 76 -16.50 -4.99 -1.78
CA MET A 76 -17.82 -4.76 -1.19
C MET A 76 -18.94 -4.49 -2.20
N PRO A 77 -18.74 -3.68 -3.27
CA PRO A 77 -19.82 -3.45 -4.24
C PRO A 77 -20.33 -4.73 -4.91
N ARG A 78 -19.47 -5.75 -5.03
CA ARG A 78 -19.85 -7.06 -5.60
C ARG A 78 -20.41 -7.98 -4.54
N LEU A 79 -19.83 -7.99 -3.33
CA LEU A 79 -20.34 -8.78 -2.21
C LEU A 79 -21.76 -8.36 -1.83
N LEU A 80 -22.07 -7.06 -1.84
CA LEU A 80 -23.44 -6.56 -1.57
C LEU A 80 -24.48 -7.08 -2.55
N LYS A 81 -24.10 -7.36 -3.80
CA LYS A 81 -25.01 -7.95 -4.80
C LYS A 81 -25.36 -9.40 -4.49
N GLN A 82 -24.46 -10.13 -3.81
CA GLN A 82 -24.71 -11.51 -3.36
C GLN A 82 -25.60 -11.53 -2.09
N GLY A 83 -25.62 -10.43 -1.33
CA GLY A 83 -26.19 -10.36 0.01
C GLY A 83 -25.14 -10.66 1.09
N ILE A 84 -25.31 -10.04 2.24
CA ILE A 84 -24.44 -10.29 3.41
C ILE A 84 -25.19 -11.17 4.40
N PRO A 85 -24.68 -12.39 4.71
CA PRO A 85 -25.26 -13.24 5.72
C PRO A 85 -25.24 -12.57 7.10
N SER A 86 -26.31 -12.71 7.87
CA SER A 86 -26.45 -12.06 9.20
C SER A 86 -25.48 -12.60 10.24
N ASN A 87 -24.94 -13.80 10.05
CA ASN A 87 -23.97 -14.46 10.92
C ASN A 87 -22.52 -14.20 10.50
N LEU A 88 -22.27 -13.56 9.34
CA LEU A 88 -20.92 -13.27 8.86
C LEU A 88 -20.28 -12.20 9.72
N LYS A 89 -19.12 -12.50 10.29
CA LYS A 89 -18.30 -11.55 11.06
C LYS A 89 -17.31 -10.85 10.16
N PHE A 90 -17.08 -9.57 10.45
CA PHE A 90 -16.12 -8.76 9.69
C PHE A 90 -14.90 -8.42 10.52
N ALA A 91 -13.72 -8.48 9.88
CA ALA A 91 -12.49 -7.97 10.45
C ALA A 91 -11.74 -7.10 9.44
N ALA A 92 -10.99 -6.14 9.93
CA ALA A 92 -10.15 -5.26 9.12
C ALA A 92 -8.76 -5.11 9.74
N ILE A 93 -7.77 -4.87 8.88
CA ILE A 93 -6.38 -4.71 9.32
C ILE A 93 -6.18 -3.43 10.15
N GLY A 94 -7.08 -2.46 10.06
CA GLY A 94 -6.99 -1.21 10.80
C GLY A 94 -8.18 -0.27 10.59
N PRO A 95 -8.20 0.89 11.30
CA PRO A 95 -9.36 1.76 11.41
C PRO A 95 -9.79 2.38 10.07
N VAL A 96 -8.87 2.69 9.17
CA VAL A 96 -9.21 3.25 7.85
C VAL A 96 -10.00 2.21 7.03
N THR A 97 -9.59 0.95 7.04
CA THR A 97 -10.31 -0.15 6.37
C THR A 97 -11.65 -0.42 7.02
N ALA A 98 -11.73 -0.35 8.36
CA ALA A 98 -12.99 -0.50 9.09
C ALA A 98 -13.97 0.63 8.79
N SER A 99 -13.51 1.88 8.79
CA SER A 99 -14.35 3.04 8.40
C SER A 99 -14.91 2.91 6.99
N GLU A 100 -14.11 2.38 6.08
CA GLU A 100 -14.56 2.11 4.71
C GLU A 100 -15.65 1.01 4.69
N LEU A 101 -15.49 -0.09 5.45
CA LEU A 101 -16.53 -1.11 5.60
C LEU A 101 -17.82 -0.53 6.19
N GLN A 102 -17.70 0.35 7.20
CA GLN A 102 -18.84 1.03 7.80
C GLN A 102 -19.61 1.90 6.80
N SER A 103 -18.91 2.54 5.84
CA SER A 103 -19.56 3.31 4.77
C SER A 103 -20.42 2.43 3.85
N PHE A 104 -20.15 1.14 3.78
CA PHE A 104 -20.96 0.12 3.08
C PHE A 104 -22.05 -0.52 3.97
N GLY A 105 -22.25 -0.02 5.20
CA GLY A 105 -23.30 -0.49 6.12
C GLY A 105 -22.90 -1.63 7.07
N VAL A 106 -21.64 -2.04 7.08
CA VAL A 106 -21.14 -3.03 8.06
C VAL A 106 -21.02 -2.35 9.42
N LYS A 107 -21.75 -2.83 10.44
CA LYS A 107 -21.81 -2.16 11.76
C LYS A 107 -20.62 -2.56 12.64
N ASP A 108 -20.39 -3.84 12.76
CA ASP A 108 -19.39 -4.41 13.68
C ASP A 108 -18.19 -4.92 12.89
N VAL A 109 -17.04 -4.30 13.11
CA VAL A 109 -15.78 -4.68 12.45
C VAL A 109 -14.70 -4.87 13.51
N LEU A 110 -14.17 -6.09 13.62
CA LEU A 110 -13.03 -6.37 14.48
C LEU A 110 -11.77 -5.74 13.91
N ILE A 111 -11.04 -4.99 14.74
CA ILE A 111 -9.77 -4.33 14.36
C ILE A 111 -8.73 -4.49 15.48
N PRO A 112 -7.43 -4.53 15.17
CA PRO A 112 -6.37 -4.45 16.18
C PRO A 112 -6.32 -3.06 16.85
N ASN A 113 -5.85 -3.02 18.11
CA ASN A 113 -5.86 -1.78 18.92
C ASN A 113 -4.67 -0.85 18.64
N ASP A 114 -3.46 -1.40 18.43
CA ASP A 114 -2.23 -0.59 18.46
C ASP A 114 -1.49 -0.51 17.12
N ARG A 115 -1.32 -1.63 16.43
CA ARG A 115 -0.64 -1.70 15.14
C ARG A 115 -1.59 -2.25 14.08
N PHE A 116 -1.52 -1.67 12.89
CA PHE A 116 -2.44 -2.01 11.81
C PHE A 116 -1.75 -2.91 10.78
N GLU A 117 -1.44 -4.13 11.24
CA GLU A 117 -0.75 -5.16 10.47
C GLU A 117 -1.37 -6.54 10.75
N SER A 118 -1.06 -7.53 9.91
CA SER A 118 -1.62 -8.89 10.02
C SER A 118 -1.34 -9.54 11.37
N GLU A 119 -0.15 -9.34 11.88
CA GLU A 119 0.34 -9.88 13.14
C GLU A 119 -0.49 -9.36 14.33
N SER A 120 -0.86 -8.09 14.32
CA SER A 120 -1.68 -7.48 15.38
C SER A 120 -3.14 -7.92 15.31
N LEU A 121 -3.71 -8.11 14.10
CA LEU A 121 -5.03 -8.70 13.96
C LEU A 121 -5.05 -10.15 14.49
N LEU A 122 -4.02 -10.93 14.15
CA LEU A 122 -3.85 -12.31 14.60
C LEU A 122 -3.63 -12.44 16.12
N ALA A 123 -3.21 -11.37 16.80
CA ALA A 123 -3.02 -11.36 18.25
C ALA A 123 -4.34 -11.21 19.04
N LEU A 124 -5.45 -10.87 18.39
CA LEU A 124 -6.76 -10.75 19.04
C LEU A 124 -7.31 -12.13 19.42
N ASP A 125 -8.02 -12.19 20.55
CA ASP A 125 -8.58 -13.45 21.10
C ASP A 125 -9.50 -14.14 20.10
N GLU A 126 -10.33 -13.40 19.37
CA GLU A 126 -11.23 -13.91 18.34
C GLU A 126 -10.50 -14.63 17.21
N MET A 127 -9.27 -14.22 16.91
CA MET A 127 -8.43 -14.84 15.88
C MET A 127 -7.67 -16.07 16.37
N HIS A 128 -7.73 -16.41 17.66
CA HIS A 128 -7.18 -17.66 18.20
C HIS A 128 -8.15 -18.83 18.09
N ALA A 129 -9.46 -18.59 18.21
CA ALA A 129 -10.51 -19.62 18.16
C ALA A 129 -10.96 -19.92 16.71
N MET A 130 -10.02 -20.39 15.86
CA MET A 130 -10.24 -20.55 14.42
C MET A 130 -10.41 -22.00 13.96
N GLN A 131 -10.43 -22.97 14.89
CA GLN A 131 -10.65 -24.37 14.54
C GLN A 131 -11.99 -24.55 13.78
N ASP A 132 -11.90 -25.17 12.61
CA ASP A 132 -13.02 -25.46 11.69
C ASP A 132 -13.76 -24.21 11.14
N LYS A 133 -13.23 -23.01 11.36
CA LYS A 133 -13.78 -21.77 10.82
C LYS A 133 -13.46 -21.59 9.35
N LYS A 134 -14.44 -21.15 8.57
CA LYS A 134 -14.25 -20.73 7.19
C LYS A 134 -14.00 -19.21 7.13
N VAL A 135 -12.87 -18.83 6.56
CA VAL A 135 -12.42 -17.43 6.52
C VAL A 135 -12.20 -17.00 5.07
N MET A 136 -12.92 -15.97 4.64
CA MET A 136 -12.70 -15.33 3.35
C MET A 136 -11.82 -14.09 3.54
N ILE A 137 -10.67 -14.04 2.85
CA ILE A 137 -9.71 -12.93 2.96
C ILE A 137 -9.79 -12.11 1.67
N PHE A 138 -10.33 -10.89 1.77
CA PHE A 138 -10.42 -9.94 0.67
C PHE A 138 -9.11 -9.21 0.51
N ARG A 139 -8.49 -9.33 -0.68
CA ARG A 139 -7.15 -8.81 -0.97
C ARG A 139 -6.97 -8.42 -2.44
N GLY A 140 -5.85 -7.80 -2.75
CA GLY A 140 -5.36 -7.71 -4.13
C GLY A 140 -4.67 -9.00 -4.57
N VAL A 141 -4.53 -9.19 -5.85
CA VAL A 141 -3.79 -10.31 -6.44
C VAL A 141 -2.37 -10.36 -5.86
N GLY A 142 -1.98 -11.54 -5.36
CA GLY A 142 -0.68 -11.76 -4.74
C GLY A 142 -0.50 -11.06 -3.39
N GLY A 143 0.71 -11.06 -2.87
CA GLY A 143 1.08 -10.42 -1.60
C GLY A 143 1.49 -11.43 -0.53
N ARG A 144 1.64 -10.95 0.75
CA ARG A 144 2.07 -11.79 1.87
C ARG A 144 0.94 -12.72 2.34
N ASP A 145 1.30 -13.95 2.70
CA ASP A 145 0.34 -14.98 3.10
C ASP A 145 0.34 -15.24 4.63
N VAL A 146 1.09 -14.43 5.41
CA VAL A 146 1.22 -14.58 6.87
C VAL A 146 -0.14 -14.71 7.58
N LEU A 147 -1.12 -13.89 7.20
CA LEU A 147 -2.47 -13.96 7.78
C LEU A 147 -3.12 -15.33 7.50
N ALA A 148 -3.12 -15.75 6.24
CA ALA A 148 -3.74 -17.02 5.84
C ALA A 148 -3.00 -18.22 6.42
N GLU A 149 -1.66 -18.24 6.39
CA GLU A 149 -0.85 -19.32 6.94
C GLU A 149 -1.07 -19.49 8.44
N THR A 150 -1.12 -18.39 9.20
CA THR A 150 -1.36 -18.43 10.65
C THR A 150 -2.78 -18.88 10.97
N LEU A 151 -3.80 -18.38 10.27
CA LEU A 151 -5.19 -18.83 10.48
C LEU A 151 -5.33 -20.32 10.13
N LYS A 152 -4.69 -20.79 9.05
CA LYS A 152 -4.65 -22.20 8.68
C LYS A 152 -3.98 -23.06 9.76
N ALA A 153 -2.86 -22.59 10.33
CA ALA A 153 -2.19 -23.28 11.44
C ALA A 153 -3.08 -23.36 12.71
N ARG A 154 -4.05 -22.44 12.85
CA ARG A 154 -5.08 -22.46 13.91
C ARG A 154 -6.34 -23.26 13.55
N GLY A 155 -6.32 -24.00 12.45
CA GLY A 155 -7.41 -24.90 12.02
C GLY A 155 -8.46 -24.23 11.12
N ALA A 156 -8.27 -23.00 10.65
CA ALA A 156 -9.18 -22.36 9.72
C ALA A 156 -9.05 -22.89 8.29
N GLN A 157 -10.15 -22.85 7.55
CA GLN A 157 -10.20 -23.04 6.11
C GLN A 157 -10.24 -21.67 5.44
N ASN A 158 -9.13 -21.25 4.82
CA ASN A 158 -9.02 -19.92 4.23
C ASN A 158 -9.24 -19.94 2.73
N THR A 159 -9.93 -18.92 2.22
CA THR A 159 -10.09 -18.66 0.79
C THR A 159 -9.75 -17.21 0.50
N PHE A 160 -8.97 -16.97 -0.54
CA PHE A 160 -8.67 -15.60 -1.00
C PHE A 160 -9.76 -15.11 -1.96
N ALA A 161 -10.35 -13.97 -1.64
CA ALA A 161 -11.20 -13.18 -2.53
C ALA A 161 -10.35 -12.05 -3.11
N GLU A 162 -9.63 -12.36 -4.19
CA GLU A 162 -8.78 -11.39 -4.88
C GLU A 162 -9.66 -10.46 -5.71
N CYS A 163 -9.76 -9.18 -5.34
CA CYS A 163 -10.74 -8.23 -5.88
C CYS A 163 -10.15 -7.02 -6.60
N TYR A 164 -8.83 -6.86 -6.59
CA TYR A 164 -8.10 -5.83 -7.36
C TYR A 164 -6.69 -6.32 -7.68
N GLN A 165 -6.02 -5.63 -8.59
CA GLN A 165 -4.62 -5.90 -8.89
C GLN A 165 -3.76 -4.65 -8.72
N ARG A 166 -2.46 -4.88 -8.51
CA ARG A 166 -1.44 -3.85 -8.54
C ARG A 166 -0.67 -3.97 -9.84
N ILE A 167 -0.48 -2.86 -10.51
CA ILE A 167 0.32 -2.80 -11.73
C ILE A 167 1.36 -1.69 -11.61
N ASN A 168 2.44 -1.79 -12.37
CA ASN A 168 3.30 -0.64 -12.63
C ASN A 168 2.69 0.14 -13.81
N PRO A 169 2.19 1.37 -13.59
CA PRO A 169 1.54 2.16 -14.66
C PRO A 169 2.55 2.85 -15.58
N GLN A 170 3.86 2.77 -15.29
CA GLN A 170 4.87 3.49 -16.06
C GLN A 170 5.21 2.78 -17.35
N THR A 171 5.07 3.51 -18.43
CA THR A 171 5.49 3.09 -19.77
C THR A 171 6.65 3.95 -20.31
N ASN A 172 6.91 5.11 -19.69
CA ASN A 172 8.00 6.01 -20.06
C ASN A 172 9.04 6.09 -18.94
N TYR A 173 10.09 5.31 -19.08
CA TYR A 173 11.21 5.22 -18.14
C TYR A 173 12.20 6.38 -18.25
N ASP A 174 12.25 7.02 -19.42
CA ASP A 174 13.19 8.09 -19.69
C ASP A 174 12.84 9.39 -18.99
N LEU A 175 11.60 9.56 -18.49
CA LEU A 175 11.15 10.78 -17.84
C LEU A 175 12.03 11.19 -16.67
N LEU A 176 12.33 10.28 -15.74
CA LEU A 176 13.17 10.60 -14.58
C LEU A 176 14.61 10.90 -14.98
N ALA A 177 15.16 10.12 -15.92
CA ALA A 177 16.50 10.38 -16.47
C ALA A 177 16.59 11.72 -17.20
N HIS A 178 15.54 12.09 -17.92
CA HIS A 178 15.44 13.40 -18.59
C HIS A 178 15.42 14.54 -17.57
N LEU A 179 14.53 14.46 -16.55
CA LEU A 179 14.44 15.44 -15.49
C LEU A 179 15.75 15.57 -14.69
N TYR A 180 16.47 14.46 -14.47
CA TYR A 180 17.78 14.48 -13.85
C TYR A 180 18.80 15.27 -14.72
N ARG A 181 18.88 15.00 -16.02
CA ARG A 181 19.77 15.72 -16.94
C ARG A 181 19.48 17.22 -16.98
N GLU A 182 18.20 17.59 -16.85
CA GLU A 182 17.77 18.99 -16.77
C GLU A 182 17.96 19.61 -15.38
N LYS A 183 18.54 18.88 -14.41
CA LYS A 183 18.69 19.30 -13.00
C LYS A 183 17.37 19.64 -12.33
N LYS A 184 16.30 18.97 -12.72
CA LYS A 184 14.94 19.12 -12.17
C LYS A 184 14.53 17.96 -11.25
N LEU A 185 15.36 16.93 -11.12
CA LEU A 185 15.13 15.78 -10.23
C LEU A 185 16.24 15.72 -9.19
N HIS A 186 15.88 15.89 -7.91
CA HIS A 186 16.82 15.93 -6.78
C HIS A 186 16.61 14.75 -5.83
N GLY A 187 15.40 14.19 -5.81
CA GLY A 187 15.08 13.07 -4.96
C GLY A 187 13.88 12.26 -5.44
N ILE A 188 13.77 11.02 -4.95
CA ILE A 188 12.68 10.11 -5.25
C ILE A 188 12.16 9.51 -3.95
N VAL A 189 10.87 9.68 -3.68
CA VAL A 189 10.18 9.09 -2.53
C VAL A 189 9.67 7.71 -2.91
N VAL A 190 10.10 6.68 -2.18
CA VAL A 190 9.69 5.29 -2.38
C VAL A 190 9.21 4.69 -1.06
N THR A 191 7.95 4.31 -0.96
CA THR A 191 7.32 3.88 0.31
C THR A 191 6.90 2.42 0.34
N SER A 192 7.24 1.63 -0.68
CA SER A 192 7.04 0.19 -0.67
C SER A 192 8.20 -0.55 -1.34
N SER A 193 8.45 -1.80 -0.89
CA SER A 193 9.48 -2.66 -1.50
C SER A 193 9.14 -3.03 -2.95
N GLU A 194 7.86 -3.07 -3.31
CA GLU A 194 7.41 -3.33 -4.67
C GLU A 194 7.74 -2.14 -5.59
N ALA A 195 7.41 -0.91 -5.18
CA ALA A 195 7.79 0.30 -5.91
C ALA A 195 9.32 0.44 -6.03
N MET A 196 10.07 0.03 -5.00
CA MET A 196 11.54 0.04 -5.07
C MET A 196 12.06 -0.91 -6.13
N ARG A 197 11.53 -2.14 -6.19
CA ARG A 197 11.90 -3.09 -7.27
C ARG A 197 11.57 -2.52 -8.64
N HIS A 198 10.36 -1.99 -8.82
CA HIS A 198 9.98 -1.36 -10.09
C HIS A 198 10.93 -0.21 -10.46
N LEU A 199 11.33 0.65 -9.50
CA LEU A 199 12.28 1.73 -9.77
C LEU A 199 13.63 1.19 -10.23
N LEU A 200 14.16 0.17 -9.55
CA LEU A 200 15.46 -0.43 -9.88
C LEU A 200 15.41 -1.14 -11.23
N ASP A 201 14.35 -1.90 -11.52
CA ASP A 201 14.14 -2.56 -12.81
C ASP A 201 14.09 -1.55 -13.96
N LEU A 202 13.42 -0.41 -13.74
CA LEU A 202 13.30 0.69 -14.67
C LEU A 202 14.63 1.39 -14.95
N ALA A 203 15.37 1.67 -13.88
CA ALA A 203 16.64 2.39 -13.98
C ALA A 203 17.75 1.51 -14.55
N GLY A 204 17.67 0.17 -14.35
CA GLY A 204 18.75 -0.74 -14.71
C GLY A 204 20.09 -0.28 -14.13
N ASP A 205 21.14 -0.29 -14.94
CA ASP A 205 22.49 0.18 -14.55
C ASP A 205 22.68 1.70 -14.70
N ALA A 206 21.60 2.49 -14.67
CA ALA A 206 21.67 3.91 -14.93
C ALA A 206 22.43 4.69 -13.84
N ASP A 207 23.58 5.26 -14.18
CA ASP A 207 24.44 6.01 -13.26
C ASP A 207 23.76 7.25 -12.66
N TRP A 208 22.74 7.82 -13.31
CA TRP A 208 22.01 8.97 -12.76
C TRP A 208 21.33 8.66 -11.43
N LEU A 209 20.84 7.42 -11.21
CA LEU A 209 20.16 7.04 -9.98
C LEU A 209 21.11 7.04 -8.76
N LYS A 210 22.41 6.80 -8.95
CA LYS A 210 23.44 6.90 -7.90
C LYS A 210 23.61 8.31 -7.35
N ASN A 211 23.23 9.32 -8.14
CA ASN A 211 23.36 10.73 -7.79
C ASN A 211 22.07 11.36 -7.25
N VAL A 212 20.95 10.66 -7.30
CA VAL A 212 19.67 11.09 -6.76
C VAL A 212 19.45 10.46 -5.38
N THR A 213 18.92 11.23 -4.42
CA THR A 213 18.62 10.72 -3.08
C THR A 213 17.26 9.98 -3.09
N LEU A 214 17.26 8.74 -2.62
CA LEU A 214 16.04 7.98 -2.37
C LEU A 214 15.55 8.22 -0.94
N PHE A 215 14.29 8.60 -0.77
CA PHE A 215 13.65 8.79 0.52
C PHE A 215 12.68 7.64 0.77
N VAL A 216 12.83 6.95 1.87
CA VAL A 216 11.99 5.80 2.23
C VAL A 216 11.40 5.97 3.63
N ASN A 217 10.22 5.39 3.86
CA ASN A 217 9.51 5.47 5.13
C ASN A 217 9.84 4.30 6.08
N HIS A 218 10.67 3.35 5.67
CA HIS A 218 11.02 2.18 6.48
C HIS A 218 12.39 1.62 6.12
N ALA A 219 13.20 1.25 7.13
CA ALA A 219 14.57 0.71 6.95
C ALA A 219 14.61 -0.50 6.00
N ARG A 220 13.64 -1.41 6.07
CA ARG A 220 13.53 -2.58 5.17
C ARG A 220 13.52 -2.22 3.68
N ILE A 221 12.99 -1.05 3.31
CA ILE A 221 12.96 -0.59 1.90
C ILE A 221 14.33 -0.06 1.49
N ALA A 222 15.13 0.39 2.45
CA ALA A 222 16.47 0.91 2.22
C ALA A 222 17.54 -0.17 1.99
N ASP A 223 17.29 -1.42 2.39
CA ASP A 223 18.33 -2.47 2.42
C ASP A 223 18.86 -2.78 1.02
N LEU A 224 17.97 -3.07 0.06
CA LEU A 224 18.37 -3.40 -1.31
C LEU A 224 19.07 -2.23 -2.03
N PRO A 225 18.54 -1.00 -2.07
CA PRO A 225 19.22 0.10 -2.75
C PRO A 225 20.54 0.48 -2.08
N ARG A 226 20.71 0.34 -0.76
CA ARG A 226 22.00 0.54 -0.08
C ARG A 226 23.05 -0.49 -0.51
N GLN A 227 22.67 -1.76 -0.66
CA GLN A 227 23.55 -2.80 -1.18
C GLN A 227 24.03 -2.50 -2.61
N LEU A 228 23.22 -1.80 -3.38
CA LEU A 228 23.55 -1.33 -4.73
C LEU A 228 24.33 -0.01 -4.75
N GLY A 229 24.72 0.53 -3.58
CA GLY A 229 25.48 1.76 -3.46
C GLY A 229 24.69 3.05 -3.70
N LEU A 230 23.35 3.00 -3.64
CA LEU A 230 22.50 4.16 -3.82
C LEU A 230 22.39 5.01 -2.54
N LYS A 231 22.17 6.31 -2.69
CA LYS A 231 21.96 7.24 -1.57
C LYS A 231 20.54 7.07 -1.03
N VAL A 232 20.40 6.61 0.22
CA VAL A 232 19.08 6.37 0.83
C VAL A 232 18.97 7.02 2.19
N LEU A 233 17.95 7.85 2.37
CA LEU A 233 17.55 8.44 3.65
C LEU A 233 16.22 7.80 4.09
N VAL A 234 16.14 7.48 5.38
CA VAL A 234 14.96 6.86 5.99
C VAL A 234 14.27 7.89 6.86
N ALA A 235 12.96 8.05 6.72
CA ALA A 235 12.18 8.90 7.62
C ALA A 235 12.14 8.34 9.04
N ASP A 236 12.23 9.22 10.05
CA ASP A 236 12.31 8.85 11.46
C ASP A 236 10.99 8.25 12.00
N ALA A 237 9.86 8.55 11.33
CA ALA A 237 8.52 8.10 11.71
C ALA A 237 7.67 7.85 10.44
N PRO A 238 6.56 7.11 10.55
CA PRO A 238 5.59 6.99 9.47
C PRO A 238 4.84 8.32 9.24
N GLY A 239 4.37 8.52 8.00
CA GLY A 239 3.55 9.68 7.62
C GLY A 239 4.27 10.69 6.72
N ASP A 240 3.47 11.56 6.14
CA ASP A 240 3.94 12.51 5.11
C ASP A 240 4.74 13.68 5.69
N GLU A 241 4.44 14.08 6.93
CA GLU A 241 5.16 15.11 7.67
C GLU A 241 6.60 14.66 7.99
N ALA A 242 6.77 13.41 8.43
CA ALA A 242 8.09 12.85 8.68
C ALA A 242 8.87 12.68 7.36
N MET A 243 8.19 12.31 6.28
CA MET A 243 8.78 12.24 4.95
C MET A 243 9.23 13.63 4.47
N LEU A 244 8.41 14.66 4.62
CA LEU A 244 8.78 16.03 4.28
C LEU A 244 10.02 16.49 5.07
N LYS A 245 10.07 16.21 6.36
CA LYS A 245 11.20 16.56 7.23
C LYS A 245 12.52 16.00 6.71
N VAL A 246 12.56 14.74 6.32
CA VAL A 246 13.78 14.13 5.77
C VAL A 246 14.13 14.68 4.39
N ILE A 247 13.14 15.02 3.56
CA ILE A 247 13.36 15.66 2.25
C ILE A 247 13.98 17.05 2.44
N CYS A 248 13.48 17.86 3.37
CA CYS A 248 14.04 19.19 3.65
C CYS A 248 15.47 19.15 4.20
N GLY A 249 15.96 18.03 4.67
CA GLY A 249 17.32 17.87 5.18
C GLY A 249 18.41 17.76 4.10
N ILE A 250 18.05 17.73 2.82
CA ILE A 250 19.02 17.71 1.70
C ILE A 250 19.29 19.12 1.10
N SER A 251 18.62 20.14 1.60
CA SER A 251 18.68 21.52 1.11
C SER A 251 19.82 22.30 1.72
#